data_a664e83bd500ff4cf890d6e365957fe8
#
_entry.id   a664e83bd500ff4cf890d6e365957fe8
#
_cell.length_a   1.000
_cell.length_b   1.000
_cell.length_c   1.000
_cell.angle_alpha   90.00
_cell.angle_beta   90.00
_cell.angle_gamma   90.00
#
_symmetry.space_group_name_H-M   'P 1'
#
loop_
_entity.id
_entity.type
_entity.pdbx_description
1 polymer ?
#
loop_
_entity_poly.entity_id
_entity_poly.type
_entity_poly.pdbx_seq_one_letter_code
_entity_poly.pdbx_strand_id
1 'polypeptide(L)'
;MSATQTVSLALSPLELAILGQLKAARGSCDALTALPVEGKSSMRQRVKACQQLKTRGYLTCEEDIVQFGLTLYGKTLLKLDLSVWPVTPDERLILRSCLGGRIHPGQIHRRVSVGDRQRLLERLAEQGLIVVYGRAVVNLHLTPEGSRYLK
;
A
#
# COMPACT_ATOMS: atom_id res chain seq x y z
N MET A 1 -16.47 -13.86 -28.99
CA MET A 1 -16.81 -13.10 -27.80
C MET A 1 -16.44 -13.80 -26.53
N SER A 2 -16.94 -14.96 -26.29
CA SER A 2 -16.60 -15.73 -25.11
C SER A 2 -15.11 -16.04 -25.03
N ALA A 3 -14.44 -16.20 -26.17
CA ALA A 3 -13.00 -16.48 -26.19
C ALA A 3 -12.17 -15.38 -25.54
N THR A 4 -12.55 -14.11 -25.73
CA THR A 4 -11.86 -12.98 -25.13
C THR A 4 -11.97 -13.02 -23.59
N GLN A 5 -13.15 -13.35 -23.10
CA GLN A 5 -13.38 -13.45 -21.67
C GLN A 5 -12.59 -14.61 -21.05
N THR A 6 -12.50 -15.71 -21.76
CA THR A 6 -11.73 -16.88 -21.29
C THR A 6 -10.26 -16.52 -21.13
N VAL A 7 -9.67 -15.80 -22.09
CA VAL A 7 -8.29 -15.38 -22.05
C VAL A 7 -8.03 -14.46 -20.85
N SER A 8 -8.97 -13.55 -20.55
CA SER A 8 -8.81 -12.60 -19.44
C SER A 8 -8.86 -13.26 -18.07
N LEU A 9 -9.33 -14.51 -17.96
CA LEU A 9 -9.37 -15.24 -16.71
C LEU A 9 -8.06 -15.98 -16.41
N ALA A 10 -7.20 -16.12 -17.41
CA ALA A 10 -5.91 -16.79 -17.21
C ALA A 10 -4.95 -15.89 -16.41
N LEU A 11 -4.26 -16.49 -15.46
CA LEU A 11 -3.25 -15.78 -14.68
C LEU A 11 -1.92 -15.75 -15.43
N SER A 12 -1.20 -14.64 -15.29
CA SER A 12 0.15 -14.53 -15.83
C SER A 12 1.13 -15.42 -15.05
N PRO A 13 2.30 -15.73 -15.64
CA PRO A 13 3.32 -16.47 -14.91
C PRO A 13 3.72 -15.82 -13.58
N LEU A 14 3.79 -14.48 -13.55
CA LEU A 14 4.11 -13.74 -12.33
C LEU A 14 3.02 -13.91 -11.28
N GLU A 15 1.75 -13.81 -11.67
CA GLU A 15 0.63 -13.99 -10.76
C GLU A 15 0.62 -15.41 -10.19
N LEU A 16 0.88 -16.41 -11.02
CA LEU A 16 0.97 -17.81 -10.57
C LEU A 16 2.15 -18.00 -9.60
N ALA A 17 3.28 -17.36 -9.88
CA ALA A 17 4.46 -17.46 -9.02
C ALA A 17 4.18 -16.88 -7.63
N ILE A 18 3.47 -15.74 -7.57
CA ILE A 18 3.10 -15.10 -6.30
C ILE A 18 2.19 -16.00 -5.50
N LEU A 19 1.13 -16.54 -6.12
CA LEU A 19 0.22 -17.46 -5.43
C LEU A 19 0.93 -18.72 -4.96
N GLY A 20 1.81 -19.29 -5.80
CA GLY A 20 2.58 -20.46 -5.44
C GLY A 20 3.50 -20.24 -4.25
N GLN A 21 4.16 -19.07 -4.19
CA GLN A 21 5.02 -18.73 -3.07
C GLN A 21 4.21 -18.50 -1.79
N LEU A 22 3.03 -17.88 -1.90
CA LEU A 22 2.14 -17.73 -0.75
C LEU A 22 1.72 -19.10 -0.20
N LYS A 23 1.39 -20.02 -1.08
CA LYS A 23 1.04 -21.39 -0.65
C LYS A 23 2.22 -22.06 0.06
N ALA A 24 3.43 -21.90 -0.48
CA ALA A 24 4.65 -22.43 0.13
C ALA A 24 4.92 -21.79 1.50
N ALA A 25 4.48 -20.55 1.71
CA ALA A 25 4.61 -19.83 2.97
C ALA A 25 3.43 -20.05 3.91
N ARG A 26 2.68 -21.14 3.72
CA ARG A 26 1.50 -21.51 4.52
C ARG A 26 0.36 -20.50 4.38
N GLY A 27 0.26 -19.84 3.26
CA GLY A 27 -0.87 -19.00 2.91
C GLY A 27 -0.76 -17.54 3.34
N SER A 28 0.33 -17.12 3.96
CA SER A 28 0.48 -15.72 4.38
C SER A 28 1.91 -15.23 4.30
N CYS A 29 2.07 -13.92 4.12
CA CYS A 29 3.37 -13.28 4.11
C CYS A 29 3.20 -11.83 4.58
N ASP A 30 4.10 -11.35 5.43
CA ASP A 30 3.98 -10.03 6.03
C ASP A 30 4.17 -8.91 5.00
N ALA A 31 5.03 -9.12 4.01
CA ALA A 31 5.33 -8.11 3.02
C ALA A 31 5.68 -8.75 1.68
N LEU A 32 5.29 -8.09 0.59
CA LEU A 32 5.63 -8.58 -0.76
C LEU A 32 7.14 -8.67 -0.96
N THR A 33 7.91 -7.75 -0.36
CA THR A 33 9.36 -7.76 -0.45
C THR A 33 10.00 -9.01 0.19
N ALA A 34 9.31 -9.63 1.14
CA ALA A 34 9.79 -10.84 1.81
C ALA A 34 9.39 -12.13 1.06
N LEU A 35 8.53 -12.01 0.04
CA LEU A 35 8.08 -13.17 -0.72
C LEU A 35 9.13 -13.52 -1.78
N PRO A 36 9.68 -14.75 -1.78
CA PRO A 36 10.77 -15.13 -2.70
C PRO A 36 10.24 -15.45 -4.10
N VAL A 37 9.87 -14.41 -4.85
CA VAL A 37 9.40 -14.56 -6.23
C VAL A 37 10.60 -14.56 -7.16
N GLU A 38 10.81 -15.67 -7.86
CA GLU A 38 11.91 -15.81 -8.80
C GLU A 38 11.62 -15.05 -10.10
N GLY A 39 12.70 -14.67 -10.81
CA GLY A 39 12.63 -14.02 -12.10
C GLY A 39 13.00 -12.57 -12.04
N LYS A 40 12.93 -11.90 -13.20
CA LYS A 40 13.40 -10.53 -13.38
C LYS A 40 12.30 -9.47 -13.24
N SER A 41 11.16 -9.82 -12.65
CA SER A 41 10.09 -8.86 -12.48
C SER A 41 10.50 -7.75 -11.52
N SER A 42 10.10 -6.52 -11.84
CA SER A 42 10.31 -5.37 -10.97
C SER A 42 9.31 -5.40 -9.81
N MET A 43 9.59 -4.64 -8.75
CA MET A 43 8.65 -4.50 -7.65
C MET A 43 7.33 -3.89 -8.13
N ARG A 44 7.38 -2.95 -9.08
CA ARG A 44 6.17 -2.36 -9.67
C ARG A 44 5.31 -3.43 -10.34
N GLN A 45 5.92 -4.34 -11.09
CA GLN A 45 5.19 -5.43 -11.73
C GLN A 45 4.57 -6.37 -10.71
N ARG A 46 5.30 -6.66 -9.62
CA ARG A 46 4.81 -7.52 -8.53
C ARG A 46 3.65 -6.90 -7.79
N VAL A 47 3.72 -5.59 -7.51
CA VAL A 47 2.62 -4.86 -6.87
C VAL A 47 1.37 -4.90 -7.75
N LYS A 48 1.53 -4.64 -9.05
CA LYS A 48 0.40 -4.69 -9.99
C LYS A 48 -0.21 -6.08 -10.06
N ALA A 49 0.62 -7.12 -10.06
CA ALA A 49 0.14 -8.51 -10.05
C ALA A 49 -0.68 -8.80 -8.79
N CYS A 50 -0.21 -8.34 -7.62
CA CYS A 50 -0.96 -8.50 -6.37
C CYS A 50 -2.30 -7.78 -6.41
N GLN A 51 -2.33 -6.57 -6.96
CA GLN A 51 -3.58 -5.81 -7.09
C GLN A 51 -4.59 -6.55 -7.96
N GLN A 52 -4.14 -7.13 -9.07
CA GLN A 52 -5.00 -7.90 -9.95
C GLN A 52 -5.50 -9.19 -9.29
N LEU A 53 -4.62 -9.88 -8.56
CA LEU A 53 -5.02 -11.08 -7.81
C LEU A 53 -6.03 -10.75 -6.72
N LYS A 54 -5.85 -9.63 -6.05
CA LYS A 54 -6.79 -9.15 -5.03
C LYS A 54 -8.16 -8.87 -5.65
N THR A 55 -8.18 -8.20 -6.80
CA THR A 55 -9.42 -7.90 -7.52
C THR A 55 -10.16 -9.16 -7.91
N ARG A 56 -9.44 -10.22 -8.27
CA ARG A 56 -10.02 -11.50 -8.65
C ARG A 56 -10.39 -12.38 -7.44
N GLY A 57 -10.06 -11.95 -6.24
CA GLY A 57 -10.38 -12.69 -5.03
C GLY A 57 -9.45 -13.84 -4.70
N TYR A 58 -8.26 -13.91 -5.30
CA TYR A 58 -7.31 -15.00 -5.06
C TYR A 58 -6.38 -14.75 -3.89
N LEU A 59 -6.22 -13.49 -3.49
CA LEU A 59 -5.49 -13.12 -2.28
C LEU A 59 -6.09 -11.86 -1.66
N THR A 60 -5.74 -11.61 -0.42
CA THR A 60 -6.00 -10.33 0.25
C THR A 60 -4.67 -9.70 0.61
N CYS A 61 -4.61 -8.38 0.59
CA CYS A 61 -3.43 -7.64 1.01
C CYS A 61 -3.80 -6.22 1.33
N GLU A 62 -2.87 -5.52 1.98
CA GLU A 62 -2.99 -4.11 2.28
C GLU A 62 -1.85 -3.36 1.61
N GLU A 63 -2.04 -2.05 1.39
CA GLU A 63 -0.99 -1.20 0.84
C GLU A 63 -0.71 -0.08 1.83
N ASP A 64 0.50 -0.11 2.40
CA ASP A 64 0.95 0.91 3.33
C ASP A 64 1.67 2.03 2.58
N ILE A 65 1.44 3.27 3.02
CA ILE A 65 2.21 4.41 2.55
C ILE A 65 3.60 4.31 3.19
N VAL A 66 4.64 4.30 2.35
CA VAL A 66 6.03 4.17 2.83
C VAL A 66 6.88 5.40 2.53
N GLN A 67 6.41 6.29 1.65
CA GLN A 67 7.07 7.56 1.39
C GLN A 67 6.04 8.60 1.01
N PHE A 68 6.14 9.79 1.61
CA PHE A 68 5.17 10.85 1.40
C PHE A 68 5.82 12.20 1.70
N GLY A 69 5.16 13.28 1.29
CA GLY A 69 5.60 14.65 1.54
C GLY A 69 4.44 15.62 1.49
N LEU A 70 4.71 16.88 1.83
CA LEU A 70 3.69 17.91 1.80
C LEU A 70 3.36 18.34 0.38
N THR A 71 2.07 18.57 0.12
CA THR A 71 1.63 19.31 -1.06
C THR A 71 1.80 20.79 -0.79
N LEU A 72 1.65 21.62 -1.84
CA LEU A 72 1.63 23.07 -1.66
C LEU A 72 0.50 23.48 -0.71
N TYR A 73 -0.66 22.83 -0.83
CA TYR A 73 -1.80 23.10 0.06
C TYR A 73 -1.45 22.76 1.51
N GLY A 74 -0.78 21.63 1.75
CA GLY A 74 -0.34 21.25 3.10
C GLY A 74 0.65 22.24 3.69
N LYS A 75 1.60 22.72 2.89
CA LYS A 75 2.56 23.77 3.33
C LYS A 75 1.83 25.05 3.67
N THR A 76 0.88 25.46 2.85
CA THR A 76 0.11 26.68 3.06
C THR A 76 -0.70 26.61 4.34
N LEU A 77 -1.36 25.44 4.57
CA LEU A 77 -2.15 25.24 5.79
C LEU A 77 -1.30 25.40 7.04
N LEU A 78 -0.08 24.89 7.05
CA LEU A 78 0.80 24.99 8.22
C LEU A 78 1.27 26.41 8.52
N LYS A 79 1.21 27.31 7.54
CA LYS A 79 1.58 28.71 7.72
C LYS A 79 0.44 29.56 8.25
N LEU A 80 -0.79 29.03 8.26
CA LEU A 80 -1.94 29.78 8.73
C LEU A 80 -2.01 29.76 10.25
N ASP A 81 -2.48 30.86 10.82
CA ASP A 81 -2.74 30.95 12.25
C ASP A 81 -4.24 30.74 12.46
N LEU A 82 -4.62 29.47 12.69
CA LEU A 82 -6.01 29.09 12.78
C LEU A 82 -6.39 28.76 14.22
N SER A 83 -7.54 29.31 14.66
CA SER A 83 -8.10 28.97 15.97
C SER A 83 -8.72 27.57 15.96
N VAL A 84 -9.25 27.16 14.80
CA VAL A 84 -9.81 25.83 14.58
C VAL A 84 -9.15 25.23 13.35
N TRP A 85 -8.51 24.08 13.53
CA TRP A 85 -7.79 23.40 12.45
C TRP A 85 -8.68 22.36 11.77
N PRO A 86 -8.59 22.24 10.42
CA PRO A 86 -9.36 21.21 9.71
C PRO A 86 -8.77 19.80 9.86
N VAL A 87 -7.71 19.67 10.64
CA VAL A 87 -7.02 18.39 10.90
C VAL A 87 -6.86 18.20 12.40
N THR A 88 -6.74 16.96 12.82
CA THR A 88 -6.51 16.63 14.23
C THR A 88 -5.10 17.04 14.66
N PRO A 89 -4.82 17.14 15.98
CA PRO A 89 -3.46 17.42 16.44
C PRO A 89 -2.43 16.41 15.96
N ASP A 90 -2.77 15.12 15.91
CA ASP A 90 -1.88 14.08 15.40
C ASP A 90 -1.61 14.27 13.90
N GLU A 91 -2.64 14.56 13.12
CA GLU A 91 -2.48 14.84 11.69
C GLU A 91 -1.57 16.06 11.47
N ARG A 92 -1.72 17.09 12.30
CA ARG A 92 -0.86 18.27 12.20
C ARG A 92 0.60 17.93 12.52
N LEU A 93 0.84 17.05 13.47
CA LEU A 93 2.20 16.57 13.77
C LEU A 93 2.81 15.84 12.57
N ILE A 94 2.00 15.05 11.86
CA ILE A 94 2.46 14.37 10.66
C ILE A 94 2.88 15.39 9.60
N LEU A 95 2.03 16.40 9.36
CA LEU A 95 2.34 17.45 8.39
C LEU A 95 3.63 18.20 8.76
N ARG A 96 3.80 18.52 10.02
CA ARG A 96 5.02 19.18 10.49
C ARG A 96 6.26 18.31 10.32
N SER A 97 6.12 17.01 10.47
CA SER A 97 7.22 16.09 10.26
C SER A 97 7.77 16.11 8.83
N CYS A 98 6.94 16.55 7.86
CA CYS A 98 7.32 16.63 6.45
C CYS A 98 7.95 17.95 6.04
N LEU A 99 8.15 18.92 6.95
CA LEU A 99 8.64 20.25 6.58
C LEU A 99 10.02 20.22 5.91
N GLY A 100 10.84 19.22 6.21
CA GLY A 100 12.15 19.07 5.61
C GLY A 100 12.18 18.34 4.28
N GLY A 101 11.04 17.87 3.78
CA GLY A 101 10.96 17.13 2.52
C GLY A 101 10.24 15.80 2.65
N ARG A 102 10.49 14.89 1.74
CA ARG A 102 9.88 13.56 1.76
C ARG A 102 10.38 12.77 2.95
N ILE A 103 9.48 12.05 3.60
CA ILE A 103 9.83 11.19 4.72
C ILE A 103 9.11 9.84 4.60
N HIS A 104 9.54 8.88 5.40
CA HIS A 104 8.83 7.61 5.59
C HIS A 104 8.13 7.63 6.95
N PRO A 105 7.16 6.72 7.19
CA PRO A 105 6.38 6.75 8.44
C PRO A 105 7.21 6.67 9.73
N GLY A 106 8.39 6.06 9.69
CA GLY A 106 9.27 5.99 10.86
C GLY A 106 9.81 7.35 11.30
N GLN A 107 9.73 8.37 10.43
CA GLN A 107 10.20 9.72 10.72
C GLN A 107 9.08 10.64 11.25
N ILE A 108 7.86 10.12 11.36
CA ILE A 108 6.75 10.86 11.97
C ILE A 108 7.04 11.05 13.46
N HIS A 109 6.61 12.20 13.99
CA HIS A 109 6.79 12.53 15.39
C HIS A 109 6.31 11.38 16.29
N ARG A 110 7.13 11.04 17.30
CA ARG A 110 6.90 9.87 18.18
C ARG A 110 5.56 9.90 18.93
N ARG A 111 4.96 11.07 19.12
CA ARG A 111 3.67 11.20 19.81
C ARG A 111 2.51 10.57 19.00
N VAL A 112 2.70 10.43 17.69
CA VAL A 112 1.68 9.78 16.86
C VAL A 112 1.88 8.27 16.99
N SER A 113 0.85 7.58 17.47
CA SER A 113 0.89 6.14 17.65
C SER A 113 1.20 5.43 16.33
N VAL A 114 2.12 4.47 16.38
CA VAL A 114 2.50 3.68 15.20
C VAL A 114 1.26 3.03 14.56
N GLY A 115 0.34 2.53 15.39
CA GLY A 115 -0.87 1.88 14.91
C GLY A 115 -1.84 2.80 14.18
N ASP A 116 -1.76 4.11 14.38
CA ASP A 116 -2.66 5.07 13.76
C ASP A 116 -2.09 5.72 12.50
N ARG A 117 -0.78 5.57 12.26
CA ARG A 117 -0.09 6.34 11.22
C ARG A 117 -0.66 6.11 9.82
N GLN A 118 -0.87 4.87 9.44
CA GLN A 118 -1.37 4.58 8.08
C GLN A 118 -2.77 5.15 7.85
N ARG A 119 -3.64 5.01 8.82
CA ARG A 119 -5.01 5.56 8.74
C ARG A 119 -4.98 7.07 8.58
N LEU A 120 -4.16 7.74 9.38
CA LEU A 120 -4.03 9.20 9.33
C LEU A 120 -3.41 9.66 8.02
N LEU A 121 -2.40 8.94 7.51
CA LEU A 121 -1.77 9.25 6.22
C LEU A 121 -2.76 9.14 5.07
N GLU A 122 -3.60 8.10 5.05
CA GLU A 122 -4.61 7.97 4.00
C GLU A 122 -5.61 9.13 4.04
N ARG A 123 -6.02 9.55 5.23
CA ARG A 123 -6.91 10.70 5.37
C ARG A 123 -6.27 11.99 4.85
N LEU A 124 -5.02 12.22 5.19
CA LEU A 124 -4.29 13.41 4.73
C LEU A 124 -4.12 13.41 3.22
N ALA A 125 -3.87 12.24 2.63
CA ALA A 125 -3.77 12.10 1.18
C ALA A 125 -5.11 12.41 0.50
N GLU A 126 -6.21 11.91 1.05
CA GLU A 126 -7.55 12.18 0.53
C GLU A 126 -7.90 13.67 0.59
N GLN A 127 -7.44 14.36 1.62
CA GLN A 127 -7.64 15.80 1.78
C GLN A 127 -6.71 16.64 0.91
N GLY A 128 -5.77 16.02 0.21
CA GLY A 128 -4.83 16.73 -0.64
C GLY A 128 -3.73 17.47 0.12
N LEU A 129 -3.49 17.12 1.38
CA LEU A 129 -2.49 17.77 2.22
C LEU A 129 -1.11 17.12 2.11
N ILE A 130 -1.07 15.86 1.74
CA ILE A 130 0.17 15.14 1.43
C ILE A 130 0.07 14.49 0.06
N VAL A 131 1.23 14.25 -0.54
CA VAL A 131 1.37 13.44 -1.75
C VAL A 131 2.10 12.16 -1.39
N VAL A 132 1.61 11.03 -1.90
CA VAL A 132 2.19 9.72 -1.65
C VAL A 132 3.17 9.41 -2.78
N TYR A 133 4.44 9.19 -2.43
CA TYR A 133 5.48 8.87 -3.40
C TYR A 133 5.75 7.37 -3.50
N GLY A 134 5.38 6.60 -2.50
CA GLY A 134 5.58 5.15 -2.52
C GLY A 134 4.61 4.42 -1.61
N ARG A 135 4.19 3.23 -2.07
CA ARG A 135 3.36 2.31 -1.30
C ARG A 135 4.01 0.93 -1.33
N ALA A 136 3.80 0.16 -0.27
CA ALA A 136 4.27 -1.22 -0.18
C ALA A 136 3.09 -2.15 0.08
N VAL A 137 3.09 -3.30 -0.58
CA VAL A 137 2.07 -4.33 -0.36
C VAL A 137 2.50 -5.16 0.86
N VAL A 138 1.61 -5.25 1.83
CA VAL A 138 1.86 -5.94 3.10
C VAL A 138 0.67 -6.83 3.45
N ASN A 139 0.85 -7.71 4.42
CA ASN A 139 -0.19 -8.59 4.94
C ASN A 139 -0.91 -9.37 3.83
N LEU A 140 -0.13 -10.10 3.04
CA LEU A 140 -0.66 -10.93 1.97
C LEU A 140 -1.20 -12.24 2.55
N HIS A 141 -2.41 -12.59 2.16
CA HIS A 141 -3.07 -13.84 2.57
C HIS A 141 -3.70 -14.51 1.37
N LEU A 142 -3.40 -15.79 1.20
CA LEU A 142 -4.03 -16.60 0.16
C LEU A 142 -5.48 -16.89 0.55
N THR A 143 -6.41 -16.67 -0.36
CA THR A 143 -7.83 -16.98 -0.13
C THR A 143 -8.11 -18.44 -0.46
N PRO A 144 -9.26 -19.00 -0.01
CA PRO A 144 -9.67 -20.33 -0.45
C PRO A 144 -9.76 -20.46 -1.97
N GLU A 145 -10.22 -19.44 -2.67
CA GLU A 145 -10.30 -19.42 -4.13
C GLU A 145 -8.91 -19.49 -4.76
N GLY A 146 -7.96 -18.73 -4.21
CA GLY A 146 -6.57 -18.77 -4.67
C GLY A 146 -5.93 -20.12 -4.45
N SER A 147 -6.18 -20.71 -3.30
CA SER A 147 -5.68 -22.05 -2.99
C SER A 147 -6.23 -23.10 -3.95
N ARG A 148 -7.53 -23.02 -4.27
CA ARG A 148 -8.17 -23.93 -5.22
C ARG A 148 -7.61 -23.79 -6.62
N TYR A 149 -7.29 -22.56 -7.03
CA TYR A 149 -6.73 -22.33 -8.36
C TYR A 149 -5.41 -23.07 -8.58
N LEU A 150 -4.63 -23.27 -7.52
CA LEU A 150 -3.33 -23.92 -7.59
C LEU A 150 -3.38 -25.45 -7.62
N LYS A 151 -4.54 -26.04 -7.49
CA LYS A 151 -4.70 -27.50 -7.52
C LYS A 151 -4.80 -28.06 -8.93
#